data_6c86e85a063cc92c1c472690b122d1e3
#
_entry.id   6c86e85a063cc92c1c472690b122d1e3
#
_cell.length_a   1.000
_cell.length_b   1.000
_cell.length_c   1.000
_cell.angle_alpha   90.00
_cell.angle_beta   90.00
_cell.angle_gamma   90.00
#
_symmetry.space_group_name_H-M   'P 1'
#
loop_
_entity.id
_entity.type
_entity.pdbx_description
1 polymer ?
#
loop_
_entity_poly.entity_id
_entity_poly.type
_entity_poly.pdbx_seq_one_letter_code
_entity_poly.pdbx_strand_id
1 'polypeptide(L)'
;MSRASRLLTLLQMLRGKSRPVTAATLASELEVSERTLYRDIAELTALGAPIYGEAGIGYVLRSGLFLPPLMLNADETEAVVLGLRYVDQRGDEELSKAAADAMAKIAAVLAPAAQDALRNPTLLPGPAGYGFPDNPVSLNVFRQAIRLQAKLLIDYADVNQNPSQRRVWPLALGFLNEARVIVAWCELREDYRTFRTDRIAAAQEQGERYPGRRSDWLRAWRKRCLLYTS
;
A
#
# COMPACT_ATOMS: atom_id res chain seq x y z
N MET A 1 -8.02 -31.09 -14.02
CA MET A 1 -7.35 -29.93 -13.36
C MET A 1 -7.72 -29.93 -11.90
N SER A 2 -6.78 -29.70 -10.95
CA SER A 2 -7.14 -29.58 -9.53
C SER A 2 -7.96 -28.31 -9.28
N ARG A 3 -8.74 -28.25 -8.17
CA ARG A 3 -9.52 -27.06 -7.82
C ARG A 3 -8.63 -25.82 -7.65
N ALA A 4 -7.52 -25.97 -6.93
CA ALA A 4 -6.58 -24.86 -6.73
C ALA A 4 -5.98 -24.35 -8.05
N SER A 5 -5.55 -25.25 -8.94
CA SER A 5 -5.05 -24.89 -10.27
C SER A 5 -6.10 -24.13 -11.08
N ARG A 6 -7.37 -24.56 -11.00
CA ARG A 6 -8.47 -23.93 -11.72
C ARG A 6 -8.75 -22.51 -11.21
N LEU A 7 -8.77 -22.29 -9.89
CA LEU A 7 -8.94 -20.96 -9.29
C LEU A 7 -7.83 -19.99 -9.74
N LEU A 8 -6.57 -20.45 -9.79
CA LEU A 8 -5.44 -19.67 -10.27
C LEU A 8 -5.59 -19.32 -11.75
N THR A 9 -5.97 -20.31 -12.59
CA THR A 9 -6.18 -20.09 -14.01
C THR A 9 -7.30 -19.07 -14.24
N LEU A 10 -8.43 -19.18 -13.50
CA LEU A 10 -9.55 -18.23 -13.59
C LEU A 10 -9.10 -16.80 -13.26
N LEU A 11 -8.30 -16.61 -12.20
CA LEU A 11 -7.74 -15.31 -11.86
C LEU A 11 -6.84 -14.74 -12.95
N GLN A 12 -5.99 -15.59 -13.55
CA GLN A 12 -5.11 -15.17 -14.65
C GLN A 12 -5.90 -14.78 -15.89
N MET A 13 -6.95 -15.53 -16.23
CA MET A 13 -7.83 -15.23 -17.36
C MET A 13 -8.52 -13.87 -17.16
N LEU A 14 -9.12 -13.64 -15.99
CA LEU A 14 -9.78 -12.37 -15.67
C LEU A 14 -8.79 -11.20 -15.64
N ARG A 15 -7.54 -11.42 -15.23
CA ARG A 15 -6.50 -10.39 -15.21
C ARG A 15 -6.10 -9.90 -16.60
N GLY A 16 -6.11 -10.77 -17.59
CA GLY A 16 -5.81 -10.43 -18.99
C GLY A 16 -6.93 -9.70 -19.72
N LYS A 17 -8.13 -9.56 -19.11
CA LYS A 17 -9.31 -8.98 -19.74
C LYS A 17 -9.61 -7.61 -19.14
N SER A 18 -9.70 -6.60 -19.98
CA SER A 18 -10.07 -5.23 -19.57
C SER A 18 -11.59 -4.97 -19.61
N ARG A 19 -12.36 -5.92 -20.16
CA ARG A 19 -13.83 -5.86 -20.29
C ARG A 19 -14.46 -7.07 -19.61
N PRO A 20 -15.72 -6.95 -19.14
CA PRO A 20 -16.44 -8.09 -18.58
C PRO A 20 -16.50 -9.27 -19.56
N VAL A 21 -16.29 -10.47 -19.05
CA VAL A 21 -16.36 -11.75 -19.78
C VAL A 21 -17.50 -12.57 -19.21
N THR A 22 -18.31 -13.15 -20.07
CA THR A 22 -19.49 -13.92 -19.65
C THR A 22 -19.09 -15.22 -18.93
N ALA A 23 -19.97 -15.70 -18.05
CA ALA A 23 -19.76 -16.97 -17.37
C ALA A 23 -19.61 -18.13 -18.35
N ALA A 24 -20.41 -18.14 -19.42
CA ALA A 24 -20.35 -19.17 -20.46
C ALA A 24 -18.96 -19.22 -21.14
N THR A 25 -18.38 -18.06 -21.47
CA THR A 25 -17.05 -17.98 -22.07
C THR A 25 -15.97 -18.50 -21.12
N LEU A 26 -15.98 -18.04 -19.85
CA LEU A 26 -15.01 -18.48 -18.84
C LEU A 26 -15.12 -19.98 -18.52
N ALA A 27 -16.35 -20.48 -18.44
CA ALA A 27 -16.62 -21.91 -18.19
C ALA A 27 -16.11 -22.77 -19.35
N SER A 28 -16.34 -22.33 -20.61
CA SER A 28 -15.86 -23.00 -21.80
C SER A 28 -14.32 -23.02 -21.86
N GLU A 29 -13.65 -21.88 -21.60
CA GLU A 29 -12.20 -21.78 -21.61
C GLU A 29 -11.54 -22.65 -20.48
N LEU A 30 -12.25 -22.83 -19.35
CA LEU A 30 -11.80 -23.67 -18.22
C LEU A 30 -12.24 -25.13 -18.31
N GLU A 31 -13.02 -25.49 -19.34
CA GLU A 31 -13.60 -26.84 -19.50
C GLU A 31 -14.42 -27.29 -18.28
N VAL A 32 -15.26 -26.39 -17.74
CA VAL A 32 -16.13 -26.67 -16.59
C VAL A 32 -17.56 -26.22 -16.85
N SER A 33 -18.50 -26.67 -16.01
CA SER A 33 -19.87 -26.14 -16.07
C SER A 33 -19.94 -24.72 -15.51
N GLU A 34 -20.90 -23.90 -15.97
CA GLU A 34 -21.15 -22.58 -15.41
C GLU A 34 -21.45 -22.61 -13.91
N ARG A 35 -22.12 -23.66 -13.42
CA ARG A 35 -22.34 -23.87 -11.98
C ARG A 35 -21.04 -23.99 -11.20
N THR A 36 -20.04 -24.67 -11.76
CA THR A 36 -18.70 -24.78 -11.15
C THR A 36 -18.01 -23.44 -11.17
N LEU A 37 -18.09 -22.69 -12.28
CA LEU A 37 -17.53 -21.36 -12.40
C LEU A 37 -18.10 -20.38 -11.37
N TYR A 38 -19.43 -20.35 -11.19
CA TYR A 38 -20.06 -19.48 -10.18
C TYR A 38 -19.54 -19.78 -8.76
N ARG A 39 -19.34 -21.05 -8.42
CA ARG A 39 -18.75 -21.43 -7.13
C ARG A 39 -17.31 -20.95 -6.99
N ASP A 40 -16.51 -21.09 -8.04
CA ASP A 40 -15.13 -20.65 -8.07
C ASP A 40 -15.02 -19.12 -7.97
N ILE A 41 -15.89 -18.37 -8.63
CA ILE A 41 -15.98 -16.90 -8.51
C ILE A 41 -16.38 -16.49 -7.09
N ALA A 42 -17.38 -17.12 -6.50
CA ALA A 42 -17.81 -16.84 -5.13
C ALA A 42 -16.68 -17.09 -4.12
N GLU A 43 -15.93 -18.18 -4.30
CA GLU A 43 -14.79 -18.50 -3.45
C GLU A 43 -13.64 -17.48 -3.60
N LEU A 44 -13.26 -17.11 -4.83
CA LEU A 44 -12.26 -16.08 -5.07
C LEU A 44 -12.67 -14.74 -4.47
N THR A 45 -13.95 -14.38 -4.59
CA THR A 45 -14.49 -13.15 -3.99
C THR A 45 -14.44 -13.21 -2.47
N ALA A 46 -14.77 -14.35 -1.86
CA ALA A 46 -14.65 -14.57 -0.41
C ALA A 46 -13.18 -14.50 0.07
N LEU A 47 -12.24 -14.92 -0.77
CA LEU A 47 -10.80 -14.77 -0.53
C LEU A 47 -10.28 -13.33 -0.77
N GLY A 48 -11.16 -12.39 -1.13
CA GLY A 48 -10.83 -10.97 -1.31
C GLY A 48 -10.44 -10.57 -2.73
N ALA A 49 -10.62 -11.47 -3.74
CA ALA A 49 -10.39 -11.06 -5.12
C ALA A 49 -11.45 -10.02 -5.55
N PRO A 50 -11.06 -8.86 -6.11
CA PRO A 50 -11.96 -7.80 -6.54
C PRO A 50 -12.63 -8.16 -7.87
N ILE A 51 -13.39 -9.26 -7.88
CA ILE A 51 -14.18 -9.69 -9.03
C ILE A 51 -15.54 -9.01 -8.94
N TYR A 52 -15.90 -8.28 -9.99
CA TYR A 52 -17.18 -7.58 -10.12
C TYR A 52 -17.90 -8.13 -11.34
N GLY A 53 -19.21 -8.24 -11.23
CA GLY A 53 -20.07 -8.68 -12.33
C GLY A 53 -21.28 -9.45 -11.83
N GLU A 54 -22.18 -9.74 -12.76
CA GLU A 54 -23.41 -10.45 -12.52
C GLU A 54 -23.64 -11.50 -13.61
N ALA A 55 -24.47 -12.50 -13.28
CA ALA A 55 -24.90 -13.48 -14.25
C ALA A 55 -25.59 -12.78 -15.44
N GLY A 56 -25.22 -13.16 -16.67
CA GLY A 56 -25.72 -12.56 -17.91
C GLY A 56 -24.96 -11.33 -18.41
N ILE A 57 -24.28 -10.56 -17.56
CA ILE A 57 -23.48 -9.39 -17.94
C ILE A 57 -22.00 -9.77 -18.13
N GLY A 58 -21.51 -10.61 -17.24
CA GLY A 58 -20.11 -11.06 -17.23
C GLY A 58 -19.33 -10.56 -16.02
N TYR A 59 -18.11 -11.05 -15.90
CA TYR A 59 -17.20 -10.82 -14.77
C TYR A 59 -15.94 -10.11 -15.21
N VAL A 60 -15.46 -9.19 -14.38
CA VAL A 60 -14.22 -8.45 -14.58
C VAL A 60 -13.45 -8.38 -13.26
N LEU A 61 -12.15 -8.58 -13.31
CA LEU A 61 -11.26 -8.32 -12.18
C LEU A 61 -10.84 -6.85 -12.22
N ARG A 62 -11.32 -6.06 -11.26
CA ARG A 62 -10.89 -4.66 -11.15
C ARG A 62 -9.44 -4.59 -10.70
N SER A 63 -8.71 -3.64 -11.25
CA SER A 63 -7.37 -3.31 -10.78
C SER A 63 -7.43 -2.91 -9.31
N GLY A 64 -6.78 -3.68 -8.47
CA GLY A 64 -6.72 -3.48 -7.03
C GLY A 64 -5.41 -4.04 -6.48
N LEU A 65 -5.14 -3.79 -5.21
CA LEU A 65 -3.98 -4.32 -4.48
C LEU A 65 -4.16 -5.81 -4.10
N PHE A 66 -4.84 -6.59 -4.92
CA PHE A 66 -4.93 -8.04 -4.74
C PHE A 66 -3.67 -8.70 -5.29
N LEU A 67 -2.91 -9.29 -4.41
CA LEU A 67 -1.76 -10.11 -4.79
C LEU A 67 -2.24 -11.54 -5.03
N PRO A 68 -1.98 -12.12 -6.21
CA PRO A 68 -2.21 -13.55 -6.43
C PRO A 68 -1.32 -14.38 -5.50
N PRO A 69 -1.57 -15.67 -5.36
CA PRO A 69 -0.64 -16.55 -4.66
C PRO A 69 0.79 -16.33 -5.14
N LEU A 70 1.63 -15.86 -4.24
CA LEU A 70 3.07 -15.68 -4.49
C LEU A 70 3.78 -16.93 -3.96
N MET A 71 4.64 -17.52 -4.79
CA MET A 71 5.56 -18.55 -4.35
C MET A 71 6.84 -17.85 -3.90
N LEU A 72 6.95 -17.60 -2.60
CA LEU A 72 8.15 -17.03 -2.00
C LEU A 72 9.06 -18.17 -1.53
N ASN A 73 10.35 -18.08 -1.82
CA ASN A 73 11.37 -18.92 -1.20
C ASN A 73 11.68 -18.44 0.24
N ALA A 74 12.58 -19.14 0.94
CA ALA A 74 12.90 -18.83 2.34
C ALA A 74 13.46 -17.42 2.49
N ASP A 75 14.44 -17.04 1.67
CA ASP A 75 15.10 -15.73 1.72
C ASP A 75 14.12 -14.58 1.39
N GLU A 76 13.25 -14.78 0.41
CA GLU A 76 12.20 -13.82 0.05
C GLU A 76 11.18 -13.67 1.18
N THR A 77 10.83 -14.76 1.85
CA THR A 77 9.94 -14.74 3.02
C THR A 77 10.59 -13.98 4.18
N GLU A 78 11.86 -14.25 4.49
CA GLU A 78 12.61 -13.52 5.53
C GLU A 78 12.69 -12.02 5.22
N ALA A 79 12.96 -11.64 3.97
CA ALA A 79 13.01 -10.24 3.55
C ALA A 79 11.66 -9.53 3.74
N VAL A 80 10.54 -10.18 3.38
CA VAL A 80 9.19 -9.64 3.59
C VAL A 80 8.89 -9.47 5.08
N VAL A 81 9.21 -10.49 5.89
CA VAL A 81 8.99 -10.49 7.34
C VAL A 81 9.81 -9.40 8.03
N LEU A 82 11.08 -9.23 7.65
CA LEU A 82 11.92 -8.13 8.15
C LEU A 82 11.31 -6.77 7.82
N GLY A 83 10.81 -6.60 6.58
CA GLY A 83 10.12 -5.38 6.16
C GLY A 83 8.84 -5.09 6.97
N LEU A 84 8.02 -6.12 7.23
CA LEU A 84 6.81 -5.98 8.05
C LEU A 84 7.15 -5.61 9.50
N ARG A 85 8.17 -6.20 10.10
CA ARG A 85 8.65 -5.83 11.44
C ARG A 85 9.21 -4.42 11.50
N TYR A 86 9.92 -3.98 10.45
CA TYR A 86 10.37 -2.60 10.33
C TYR A 86 9.19 -1.63 10.32
N VAL A 87 8.11 -1.97 9.59
CA VAL A 87 6.88 -1.17 9.55
C VAL A 87 6.17 -1.18 10.89
N ASP A 88 6.08 -2.33 11.56
CA ASP A 88 5.46 -2.48 12.88
C ASP A 88 6.13 -1.56 13.94
N GLN A 89 7.45 -1.49 13.95
CA GLN A 89 8.19 -0.64 14.90
C GLN A 89 8.14 0.86 14.58
N ARG A 90 7.96 1.25 13.33
CA ARG A 90 8.11 2.65 12.85
C ARG A 90 6.82 3.24 12.30
N GLY A 91 5.83 2.42 11.99
CA GLY A 91 4.51 2.83 11.53
C GLY A 91 3.71 3.56 12.58
N ASP A 92 2.57 4.09 12.19
CA ASP A 92 1.50 4.44 13.11
C ASP A 92 0.69 3.17 13.45
N GLU A 93 -0.26 3.29 14.38
CA GLU A 93 -1.10 2.18 14.84
C GLU A 93 -1.78 1.44 13.68
N GLU A 94 -2.27 2.14 12.66
CA GLU A 94 -2.93 1.54 11.50
C GLU A 94 -1.95 0.74 10.63
N LEU A 95 -0.73 1.26 10.41
CA LEU A 95 0.31 0.55 9.64
C LEU A 95 0.87 -0.63 10.43
N SER A 96 1.06 -0.49 11.73
CA SER A 96 1.49 -1.58 12.63
C SER A 96 0.45 -2.72 12.59
N LYS A 97 -0.83 -2.40 12.74
CA LYS A 97 -1.92 -3.37 12.61
C LYS A 97 -1.92 -4.04 11.23
N ALA A 98 -1.76 -3.28 10.16
CA ALA A 98 -1.71 -3.84 8.80
C ALA A 98 -0.50 -4.76 8.60
N ALA A 99 0.65 -4.44 9.20
CA ALA A 99 1.84 -5.29 9.17
C ALA A 99 1.61 -6.59 9.96
N ALA A 100 1.00 -6.52 11.15
CA ALA A 100 0.63 -7.69 11.95
C ALA A 100 -0.38 -8.59 11.20
N ASP A 101 -1.40 -8.02 10.58
CA ASP A 101 -2.38 -8.77 9.78
C ASP A 101 -1.73 -9.46 8.56
N ALA A 102 -0.78 -8.78 7.89
CA ALA A 102 -0.03 -9.37 6.78
C ALA A 102 0.87 -10.53 7.27
N MET A 103 1.53 -10.35 8.41
CA MET A 103 2.37 -11.37 9.04
C MET A 103 1.54 -12.62 9.40
N ALA A 104 0.35 -12.44 10.00
CA ALA A 104 -0.55 -13.52 10.33
C ALA A 104 -1.00 -14.31 9.10
N LYS A 105 -1.30 -13.63 7.99
CA LYS A 105 -1.65 -14.28 6.71
C LYS A 105 -0.50 -15.09 6.13
N ILE A 106 0.74 -14.59 6.21
CA ILE A 106 1.93 -15.31 5.78
C ILE A 106 2.14 -16.53 6.67
N ALA A 107 2.07 -16.38 7.99
CA ALA A 107 2.22 -17.47 8.94
C ALA A 107 1.20 -18.61 8.71
N ALA A 108 -0.05 -18.28 8.39
CA ALA A 108 -1.12 -19.26 8.19
C ALA A 108 -0.89 -20.22 7.01
N VAL A 109 -0.06 -19.86 6.03
CA VAL A 109 0.22 -20.70 4.84
C VAL A 109 1.58 -21.40 4.91
N LEU A 110 2.38 -21.12 5.93
CA LEU A 110 3.70 -21.71 6.11
C LEU A 110 3.63 -23.05 6.85
N ALA A 111 4.56 -23.95 6.51
CA ALA A 111 4.75 -25.20 7.26
C ALA A 111 5.19 -24.91 8.72
N PRO A 112 4.90 -25.80 9.70
CA PRO A 112 5.19 -25.57 11.11
C PRO A 112 6.65 -25.16 11.40
N ALA A 113 7.63 -25.78 10.74
CA ALA A 113 9.03 -25.43 10.90
C ALA A 113 9.35 -24.00 10.44
N ALA A 114 8.73 -23.52 9.36
CA ALA A 114 8.88 -22.16 8.87
C ALA A 114 8.13 -21.15 9.75
N GLN A 115 7.01 -21.55 10.39
CA GLN A 115 6.33 -20.71 11.38
C GLN A 115 7.21 -20.47 12.62
N ASP A 116 8.01 -21.47 13.02
CA ASP A 116 8.93 -21.29 14.14
C ASP A 116 10.06 -20.30 13.79
N ALA A 117 10.60 -20.34 12.58
CA ALA A 117 11.55 -19.35 12.08
C ALA A 117 10.95 -17.92 12.06
N LEU A 118 9.64 -17.78 11.83
CA LEU A 118 8.98 -16.48 11.96
C LEU A 118 8.92 -15.99 13.41
N ARG A 119 8.75 -16.86 14.38
CA ARG A 119 8.71 -16.51 15.81
C ARG A 119 10.10 -16.18 16.34
N ASN A 120 11.11 -16.91 15.87
CA ASN A 120 12.51 -16.80 16.27
C ASN A 120 13.38 -16.38 15.06
N PRO A 121 13.24 -15.14 14.53
CA PRO A 121 13.91 -14.74 13.31
C PRO A 121 15.40 -14.56 13.49
N THR A 122 16.14 -14.90 12.45
CA THR A 122 17.57 -14.59 12.31
C THR A 122 17.84 -13.12 12.01
N LEU A 123 16.87 -12.45 11.35
CA LEU A 123 16.96 -11.04 10.98
C LEU A 123 16.02 -10.19 11.83
N LEU A 124 16.56 -9.22 12.53
CA LEU A 124 15.79 -8.26 13.33
C LEU A 124 16.03 -6.85 12.79
N PRO A 125 14.97 -6.00 12.70
CA PRO A 125 15.20 -4.59 12.48
C PRO A 125 16.01 -4.03 13.65
N GLY A 126 16.95 -3.14 13.37
CA GLY A 126 17.63 -2.38 14.43
C GLY A 126 16.59 -1.64 15.28
N PRO A 127 16.92 -1.33 16.57
CA PRO A 127 16.02 -0.60 17.45
C PRO A 127 15.55 0.68 16.73
N ALA A 128 14.26 0.95 16.73
CA ALA A 128 13.79 2.29 16.41
C ALA A 128 14.47 3.20 17.44
N GLY A 129 15.31 4.16 17.00
CA GLY A 129 16.07 5.03 17.88
C GLY A 129 15.25 5.52 19.10
N TYR A 130 15.56 6.61 19.77
CA TYR A 130 14.85 7.07 20.98
C TYR A 130 13.35 7.43 20.77
N GLY A 131 12.61 6.55 20.08
CA GLY A 131 11.21 6.73 19.73
C GLY A 131 11.01 7.79 18.63
N PHE A 132 10.00 7.60 17.81
CA PHE A 132 9.57 8.70 16.93
C PHE A 132 8.81 9.71 17.80
N PRO A 133 9.04 11.02 17.63
CA PRO A 133 8.17 12.02 18.25
C PRO A 133 6.71 11.74 17.92
N ASP A 134 5.83 11.98 18.88
CA ASP A 134 4.40 11.89 18.66
C ASP A 134 3.97 12.82 17.51
N ASN A 135 3.10 12.31 16.65
CA ASN A 135 2.54 13.12 15.58
C ASN A 135 1.22 13.71 16.07
N PRO A 136 1.08 15.04 16.15
CA PRO A 136 -0.19 15.68 16.50
C PRO A 136 -1.30 15.31 15.51
N VAL A 137 -0.93 15.05 14.26
CA VAL A 137 -1.84 14.64 13.18
C VAL A 137 -1.58 13.18 12.83
N SER A 138 -2.65 12.37 12.75
CA SER A 138 -2.55 10.98 12.31
C SER A 138 -1.91 10.88 10.93
N LEU A 139 -0.96 9.96 10.76
CA LEU A 139 -0.31 9.69 9.46
C LEU A 139 -1.32 9.23 8.39
N ASN A 140 -2.47 8.71 8.80
CA ASN A 140 -3.52 8.31 7.87
C ASN A 140 -4.06 9.50 7.06
N VAL A 141 -4.18 10.69 7.67
CA VAL A 141 -4.58 11.92 6.96
C VAL A 141 -3.67 12.17 5.77
N PHE A 142 -2.36 12.08 5.99
CA PHE A 142 -1.38 12.28 4.92
C PHE A 142 -1.42 11.17 3.88
N ARG A 143 -1.56 9.91 4.29
CA ARG A 143 -1.67 8.78 3.36
C ARG A 143 -2.90 8.89 2.47
N GLN A 144 -4.04 9.29 3.03
CA GLN A 144 -5.26 9.49 2.27
C GLN A 144 -5.12 10.65 1.28
N ALA A 145 -4.60 11.80 1.71
CA ALA A 145 -4.37 12.94 0.84
C ALA A 145 -3.42 12.60 -0.32
N ILE A 146 -2.36 11.81 -0.07
CA ILE A 146 -1.44 11.31 -1.11
C ILE A 146 -2.18 10.40 -2.11
N ARG A 147 -3.04 9.48 -1.62
CA ARG A 147 -3.81 8.56 -2.48
C ARG A 147 -4.82 9.30 -3.35
N LEU A 148 -5.51 10.28 -2.77
CA LEU A 148 -6.55 11.06 -3.43
C LEU A 148 -5.99 12.23 -4.26
N GLN A 149 -4.68 12.49 -4.17
CA GLN A 149 -4.02 13.67 -4.73
C GLN A 149 -4.65 14.98 -4.22
N ALA A 150 -5.10 14.99 -2.97
CA ALA A 150 -5.74 16.14 -2.35
C ALA A 150 -4.70 17.16 -1.84
N LYS A 151 -5.01 18.44 -1.98
CA LYS A 151 -4.24 19.52 -1.36
C LYS A 151 -4.51 19.56 0.14
N LEU A 152 -3.47 19.81 0.92
CA LEU A 152 -3.57 20.02 2.37
C LEU A 152 -3.16 21.44 2.74
N LEU A 153 -3.90 22.02 3.68
CA LEU A 153 -3.46 23.17 4.45
C LEU A 153 -2.89 22.64 5.77
N ILE A 154 -1.62 22.92 6.02
CA ILE A 154 -0.92 22.46 7.23
C ILE A 154 -0.46 23.64 8.08
N ASP A 155 -0.63 23.54 9.40
CA ASP A 155 -0.03 24.44 10.36
C ASP A 155 1.32 23.85 10.79
N TYR A 156 2.41 24.49 10.37
CA TYR A 156 3.77 23.96 10.47
C TYR A 156 4.69 24.88 11.27
N ALA A 157 5.43 24.33 12.22
CA ALA A 157 6.52 25.00 12.91
C ALA A 157 7.89 24.61 12.31
N ASP A 158 8.69 25.58 11.95
CA ASP A 158 10.05 25.33 11.42
C ASP A 158 11.02 24.87 12.53
N VAL A 159 12.30 24.71 12.20
CA VAL A 159 13.35 24.33 13.17
C VAL A 159 13.51 25.36 14.30
N ASN A 160 13.20 26.62 14.03
CA ASN A 160 13.27 27.72 15.01
C ASN A 160 11.94 27.93 15.72
N GLN A 161 10.98 26.98 15.62
CA GLN A 161 9.64 27.07 16.19
C GLN A 161 8.78 28.22 15.63
N ASN A 162 9.13 28.80 14.49
CA ASN A 162 8.31 29.82 13.86
C ASN A 162 7.08 29.18 13.21
N PRO A 163 5.86 29.55 13.64
CA PRO A 163 4.64 28.98 13.06
C PRO A 163 4.37 29.56 11.68
N SER A 164 3.82 28.74 10.81
CA SER A 164 3.41 29.16 9.47
C SER A 164 2.35 28.21 8.91
N GLN A 165 1.41 28.78 8.17
CA GLN A 165 0.43 28.00 7.44
C GLN A 165 0.90 27.73 6.01
N ARG A 166 0.80 26.50 5.56
CA ARG A 166 1.30 26.07 4.26
C ARG A 166 0.24 25.30 3.49
N ARG A 167 -0.04 25.72 2.27
CA ARG A 167 -0.79 24.90 1.33
C ARG A 167 0.20 24.00 0.58
N VAL A 168 0.00 22.69 0.66
CA VAL A 168 0.95 21.69 0.14
C VAL A 168 0.24 20.61 -0.67
N TRP A 169 0.98 20.04 -1.62
CA TRP A 169 0.57 18.89 -2.43
C TRP A 169 1.38 17.68 -1.96
N PRO A 170 0.83 16.84 -1.11
CA PRO A 170 1.57 15.74 -0.53
C PRO A 170 1.84 14.66 -1.60
N LEU A 171 3.11 14.28 -1.76
CA LEU A 171 3.57 13.35 -2.78
C LEU A 171 3.97 11.99 -2.21
N ALA A 172 4.63 11.98 -1.06
CA ALA A 172 5.08 10.77 -0.38
C ALA A 172 5.21 11.00 1.12
N LEU A 173 5.01 9.92 1.89
CA LEU A 173 5.36 9.84 3.30
C LEU A 173 6.67 9.05 3.40
N GLY A 174 7.68 9.63 4.04
CA GLY A 174 8.99 9.03 4.27
C GLY A 174 9.22 8.68 5.74
N PHE A 175 9.90 7.57 5.97
CA PHE A 175 10.31 7.10 7.29
C PHE A 175 11.83 7.18 7.37
N LEU A 176 12.33 8.21 8.06
CA LEU A 176 13.74 8.40 8.34
C LEU A 176 14.09 7.75 9.70
N ASN A 177 15.36 7.70 10.04
CA ASN A 177 15.79 7.08 11.31
C ASN A 177 15.20 7.76 12.56
N GLU A 178 15.01 9.08 12.52
CA GLU A 178 14.60 9.89 13.68
C GLU A 178 13.30 10.68 13.45
N ALA A 179 12.70 10.60 12.28
CA ALA A 179 11.53 11.39 11.95
C ALA A 179 10.71 10.77 10.82
N ARG A 180 9.43 11.03 10.86
CA ARG A 180 8.55 10.81 9.72
C ARG A 180 8.39 12.13 8.97
N VAL A 181 8.36 12.07 7.65
CA VAL A 181 8.35 13.30 6.83
C VAL A 181 7.36 13.19 5.69
N ILE A 182 6.80 14.32 5.30
CA ILE A 182 6.01 14.44 4.08
C ILE A 182 6.83 15.17 3.03
N VAL A 183 7.04 14.52 1.91
CA VAL A 183 7.53 15.17 0.69
C VAL A 183 6.35 15.82 0.00
N ALA A 184 6.42 17.12 -0.27
CA ALA A 184 5.34 17.86 -0.88
C ALA A 184 5.85 19.01 -1.76
N TRP A 185 5.04 19.41 -2.74
CA TRP A 185 5.16 20.71 -3.35
C TRP A 185 4.52 21.76 -2.44
N CYS A 186 5.21 22.84 -2.15
CA CYS A 186 4.73 23.94 -1.31
C CYS A 186 4.31 25.12 -2.17
N GLU A 187 3.03 25.48 -2.21
CA GLU A 187 2.53 26.59 -3.02
C GLU A 187 3.17 27.93 -2.62
N LEU A 188 3.40 28.17 -1.32
CA LEU A 188 4.02 29.42 -0.85
C LEU A 188 5.48 29.59 -1.29
N ARG A 189 6.21 28.48 -1.44
CA ARG A 189 7.63 28.52 -1.86
C ARG A 189 7.83 28.19 -3.33
N GLU A 190 6.77 27.78 -4.00
CA GLU A 190 6.80 27.30 -5.38
C GLU A 190 7.92 26.29 -5.60
N ASP A 191 8.07 25.37 -4.60
CA ASP A 191 9.18 24.43 -4.56
C ASP A 191 8.85 23.18 -3.78
N TYR A 192 9.60 22.09 -4.06
CA TYR A 192 9.54 20.86 -3.26
C TYR A 192 10.11 21.11 -1.86
N ARG A 193 9.40 20.63 -0.87
CA ARG A 193 9.80 20.71 0.54
C ARG A 193 9.51 19.40 1.26
N THR A 194 10.30 19.15 2.27
CA THR A 194 10.11 18.04 3.19
C THR A 194 9.69 18.61 4.54
N PHE A 195 8.53 18.18 5.01
CA PHE A 195 7.96 18.61 6.29
C PHE A 195 8.01 17.46 7.28
N ARG A 196 8.58 17.65 8.45
CA ARG A 196 8.52 16.68 9.55
C ARG A 196 7.09 16.62 10.08
N THR A 197 6.57 15.38 10.25
CA THR A 197 5.17 15.19 10.66
C THR A 197 4.92 15.60 12.12
N ASP A 198 5.92 15.43 12.99
CA ASP A 198 5.91 15.85 14.39
C ASP A 198 5.82 17.37 14.58
N ARG A 199 6.13 18.16 13.54
CA ARG A 199 6.04 19.64 13.55
C ARG A 199 4.78 20.16 12.85
N ILE A 200 3.86 19.30 12.47
CA ILE A 200 2.57 19.67 11.88
C ILE A 200 1.53 19.61 12.98
N ALA A 201 1.08 20.77 13.46
CA ALA A 201 0.08 20.87 14.52
C ALA A 201 -1.34 20.53 14.02
N ALA A 202 -1.65 20.88 12.78
CA ALA A 202 -2.93 20.57 12.14
C ALA A 202 -2.75 20.34 10.64
N ALA A 203 -3.63 19.53 10.05
CA ALA A 203 -3.71 19.31 8.61
C ALA A 203 -5.17 19.18 8.19
N GLN A 204 -5.58 19.98 7.21
CA GLN A 204 -6.94 20.02 6.71
C GLN A 204 -6.95 19.82 5.20
N GLU A 205 -7.77 18.89 4.71
CA GLU A 205 -8.02 18.69 3.28
C GLU A 205 -8.81 19.88 2.73
N GLN A 206 -8.38 20.39 1.57
CA GLN A 206 -8.98 21.60 0.98
C GLN A 206 -10.09 21.30 -0.02
N GLY A 207 -10.48 20.02 -0.20
CA GLY A 207 -11.48 19.62 -1.19
C GLY A 207 -11.00 19.74 -2.65
N GLU A 208 -9.76 20.14 -2.88
CA GLU A 208 -9.15 20.31 -4.19
C GLU A 208 -8.08 19.27 -4.45
N ARG A 209 -8.02 18.82 -5.71
CA ARG A 209 -6.87 18.02 -6.18
C ARG A 209 -5.81 18.91 -6.79
N TYR A 210 -4.54 18.57 -6.58
CA TYR A 210 -3.46 19.25 -7.29
C TYR A 210 -3.36 18.78 -8.74
N PRO A 211 -2.84 19.64 -9.68
CA PRO A 211 -2.79 19.35 -11.11
C PRO A 211 -1.80 18.24 -11.45
N GLY A 212 -2.03 17.57 -12.57
CA GLY A 212 -1.16 16.53 -13.10
C GLY A 212 -1.25 15.21 -12.32
N ARG A 213 -0.29 14.33 -12.58
CA ARG A 213 -0.20 13.03 -11.92
C ARG A 213 0.84 13.06 -10.80
N ARG A 214 0.50 12.53 -9.65
CA ARG A 214 1.42 12.39 -8.51
C ARG A 214 2.76 11.74 -8.90
N SER A 215 2.72 10.73 -9.77
CA SER A 215 3.91 10.03 -10.27
C SER A 215 4.90 10.97 -10.97
N ASP A 216 4.42 11.97 -11.70
CA ASP A 216 5.26 12.89 -12.44
C ASP A 216 5.92 13.91 -11.51
N TRP A 217 5.16 14.45 -10.54
CA TRP A 217 5.67 15.29 -9.46
C TRP A 217 6.73 14.56 -8.62
N LEU A 218 6.47 13.31 -8.25
CA LEU A 218 7.41 12.50 -7.47
C LEU A 218 8.69 12.18 -8.27
N ARG A 219 8.57 11.92 -9.57
CA ARG A 219 9.70 11.71 -10.46
C ARG A 219 10.57 12.97 -10.60
N ALA A 220 9.94 14.13 -10.74
CA ALA A 220 10.65 15.40 -10.80
C ALA A 220 11.39 15.70 -9.49
N TRP A 221 10.74 15.47 -8.35
CA TRP A 221 11.39 15.58 -7.05
C TRP A 221 12.61 14.66 -6.91
N ARG A 222 12.48 13.39 -7.27
CA ARG A 222 13.59 12.41 -7.21
C ARG A 222 14.78 12.83 -8.06
N LYS A 223 14.55 13.31 -9.28
CA LYS A 223 15.63 13.83 -10.14
C LYS A 223 16.37 14.99 -9.48
N ARG A 224 15.64 15.86 -8.81
CA ARG A 224 16.23 17.00 -8.09
C ARG A 224 17.03 16.56 -6.86
N CYS A 225 16.54 15.60 -6.07
CA CYS A 225 17.27 15.06 -4.93
C CYS A 225 18.60 14.40 -5.35
N LEU A 226 18.61 13.64 -6.45
CA LEU A 226 19.82 12.98 -6.95
C LEU A 226 20.90 14.00 -7.39
N LEU A 227 20.51 15.20 -7.80
CA LEU A 227 21.46 16.27 -8.15
C LEU A 227 22.13 16.92 -6.92
N TYR A 228 21.60 16.70 -5.71
CA TYR A 228 22.18 17.21 -4.45
C TYR A 228 22.93 16.16 -3.64
N THR A 229 22.95 14.90 -4.07
CA THR A 229 23.63 13.76 -3.39
C THR A 229 24.87 13.25 -4.14
N SER A 230 25.28 13.92 -5.21
CA SER A 230 26.54 13.66 -5.98
C SER A 230 27.62 14.70 -5.70
#